data_535896765fdd0e21ee70de0c6bd6c1a8
#
_entry.id   535896765fdd0e21ee70de0c6bd6c1a8
#
_cell.length_a   1.000
_cell.length_b   1.000
_cell.length_c   1.000
_cell.angle_alpha   90.00
_cell.angle_beta   90.00
_cell.angle_gamma   90.00
#
_symmetry.space_group_name_H-M   'P 1'
#
loop_
_entity.id
_entity.type
_entity.pdbx_description
1 polymer ?
#
loop_
_entity_poly.entity_id
_entity_poly.type
_entity_poly.pdbx_seq_one_letter_code
_entity_poly.pdbx_strand_id
1 'polypeptide(L)'
;LEPTSVQTAQEAGTLLRVLVPRLQAELEHEKLQSIMDRYELPLIPVLARMEEQGICVDVGYLRELSKELQHDKKQIESKMEKLVGKTFNPASPTQLSEVLFTDLKLPTKGVKKGKTGYSTAAPELEKLRGQHPLIELIEEHRELAKMLSTYVETLPDQVDADGRIHTTYHQVIAATGRLSSTDPNLQNIPIRTELGRRIRRAFTASKGYTLL
;
A
#
# COMPACT_ATOMS: atom_id res chain seq x y z
N LEU A 1 -15.13 -1.25 -18.51
CA LEU A 1 -16.11 -1.03 -19.59
C LEU A 1 -17.23 -2.04 -19.41
N GLU A 2 -18.34 -1.64 -18.80
CA GLU A 2 -19.56 -2.43 -18.82
C GLU A 2 -20.11 -2.45 -20.26
N PRO A 3 -20.26 -3.60 -20.90
CA PRO A 3 -20.85 -3.68 -22.23
C PRO A 3 -22.36 -3.50 -22.13
N THR A 4 -22.83 -2.27 -22.27
CA THR A 4 -24.25 -1.91 -22.12
C THR A 4 -25.10 -2.15 -23.35
N SER A 5 -24.53 -2.59 -24.49
CA SER A 5 -25.29 -2.90 -25.69
C SER A 5 -24.61 -3.94 -26.61
N VAL A 6 -25.39 -4.65 -27.41
CA VAL A 6 -24.91 -5.57 -28.47
C VAL A 6 -24.01 -4.85 -29.46
N GLN A 7 -24.27 -3.57 -29.74
CA GLN A 7 -23.47 -2.72 -30.62
C GLN A 7 -22.05 -2.54 -30.07
N THR A 8 -21.89 -2.29 -28.77
CA THR A 8 -20.59 -2.17 -28.10
C THR A 8 -19.76 -3.47 -28.18
N ALA A 9 -20.43 -4.62 -28.06
CA ALA A 9 -19.76 -5.94 -28.19
C ALA A 9 -19.29 -6.19 -29.62
N GLN A 10 -20.08 -5.81 -30.64
CA GLN A 10 -19.70 -5.92 -32.06
C GLN A 10 -18.51 -4.99 -32.40
N GLU A 11 -18.53 -3.76 -31.91
CA GLU A 11 -17.42 -2.80 -32.08
C GLU A 11 -16.13 -3.32 -31.41
N ALA A 12 -16.22 -3.85 -30.18
CA ALA A 12 -15.10 -4.45 -29.47
C ALA A 12 -14.55 -5.68 -30.24
N GLY A 13 -15.42 -6.55 -30.74
CA GLY A 13 -15.03 -7.70 -31.54
C GLY A 13 -14.31 -7.31 -32.85
N THR A 14 -14.78 -6.25 -33.52
CA THR A 14 -14.15 -5.73 -34.73
C THR A 14 -12.76 -5.16 -34.43
N LEU A 15 -12.62 -4.42 -33.33
CA LEU A 15 -11.34 -3.86 -32.88
C LEU A 15 -10.35 -4.98 -32.55
N LEU A 16 -10.76 -6.01 -31.82
CA LEU A 16 -9.90 -7.16 -31.49
C LEU A 16 -9.39 -7.89 -32.72
N ARG A 17 -10.22 -8.07 -33.75
CA ARG A 17 -9.80 -8.70 -35.02
C ARG A 17 -8.65 -7.94 -35.72
N VAL A 18 -8.58 -6.63 -35.53
CA VAL A 18 -7.50 -5.81 -36.09
C VAL A 18 -6.28 -5.76 -35.18
N LEU A 19 -6.51 -5.65 -33.86
CA LEU A 19 -5.43 -5.47 -32.88
C LEU A 19 -4.64 -6.77 -32.67
N VAL A 20 -5.31 -7.92 -32.52
CA VAL A 20 -4.64 -9.19 -32.18
C VAL A 20 -3.53 -9.55 -33.15
N PRO A 21 -3.75 -9.57 -34.50
CA PRO A 21 -2.68 -9.88 -35.43
C PRO A 21 -1.50 -8.90 -35.40
N ARG A 22 -1.79 -7.62 -35.15
CA ARG A 22 -0.73 -6.60 -35.03
C ARG A 22 0.12 -6.80 -33.79
N LEU A 23 -0.52 -7.03 -32.64
CA LEU A 23 0.16 -7.29 -31.39
C LEU A 23 0.98 -8.59 -31.45
N GLN A 24 0.45 -9.63 -32.09
CA GLN A 24 1.20 -10.88 -32.31
C GLN A 24 2.47 -10.64 -33.15
N ALA A 25 2.37 -9.89 -34.28
CA ALA A 25 3.52 -9.56 -35.07
C ALA A 25 4.56 -8.73 -34.31
N GLU A 26 4.13 -7.84 -33.41
CA GLU A 26 5.00 -7.05 -32.58
C GLU A 26 5.70 -7.91 -31.52
N LEU A 27 4.98 -8.85 -30.87
CA LEU A 27 5.57 -9.82 -29.93
C LEU A 27 6.65 -10.69 -30.59
N GLU A 28 6.41 -11.14 -31.82
CA GLU A 28 7.40 -11.89 -32.62
C GLU A 28 8.63 -11.04 -32.95
N HIS A 29 8.42 -9.80 -33.43
CA HIS A 29 9.48 -8.86 -33.73
C HIS A 29 10.37 -8.57 -32.51
N GLU A 30 9.77 -8.34 -31.37
CA GLU A 30 10.45 -8.07 -30.09
C GLU A 30 10.97 -9.35 -29.41
N LYS A 31 10.75 -10.53 -29.99
CA LYS A 31 11.15 -11.86 -29.45
C LYS A 31 10.54 -12.16 -28.07
N LEU A 32 9.34 -11.65 -27.81
CA LEU A 32 8.62 -11.82 -26.54
C LEU A 32 7.60 -12.96 -26.58
N GLN A 33 7.35 -13.58 -27.75
CA GLN A 33 6.35 -14.65 -27.91
C GLN A 33 6.56 -15.80 -26.91
N SER A 34 7.81 -16.21 -26.68
CA SER A 34 8.10 -17.31 -25.74
C SER A 34 7.76 -16.97 -24.28
N ILE A 35 7.86 -15.70 -23.90
CA ILE A 35 7.46 -15.23 -22.55
C ILE A 35 5.93 -15.25 -22.45
N MET A 36 5.24 -14.76 -23.48
CA MET A 36 3.78 -14.76 -23.56
C MET A 36 3.21 -16.17 -23.42
N ASP A 37 3.73 -17.13 -24.19
CA ASP A 37 3.21 -18.51 -24.23
C ASP A 37 3.57 -19.32 -22.99
N ARG A 38 4.74 -19.09 -22.41
CA ARG A 38 5.23 -19.92 -21.27
C ARG A 38 4.82 -19.40 -19.92
N TYR A 39 4.59 -18.10 -19.79
CA TYR A 39 4.35 -17.45 -18.49
C TYR A 39 3.04 -16.66 -18.48
N GLU A 40 2.88 -15.68 -19.36
CA GLU A 40 1.76 -14.73 -19.25
C GLU A 40 0.40 -15.39 -19.49
N LEU A 41 0.23 -16.11 -20.58
CA LEU A 41 -1.03 -16.77 -20.89
C LEU A 41 -1.41 -17.90 -19.90
N PRO A 42 -0.46 -18.80 -19.51
CA PRO A 42 -0.78 -19.82 -18.50
C PRO A 42 -1.06 -19.26 -17.11
N LEU A 43 -0.55 -18.08 -16.78
CA LEU A 43 -0.78 -17.44 -15.50
C LEU A 43 -2.20 -16.85 -15.36
N ILE A 44 -2.83 -16.42 -16.46
CA ILE A 44 -4.17 -15.83 -16.44
C ILE A 44 -5.19 -16.71 -15.68
N PRO A 45 -5.40 -17.99 -15.99
CA PRO A 45 -6.38 -18.81 -15.26
C PRO A 45 -5.98 -19.11 -13.82
N VAL A 46 -4.69 -19.00 -13.48
CA VAL A 46 -4.21 -19.15 -12.10
C VAL A 46 -4.61 -17.91 -11.29
N LEU A 47 -4.32 -16.72 -11.81
CA LEU A 47 -4.66 -15.47 -11.14
C LEU A 47 -6.18 -15.29 -11.02
N ALA A 48 -6.95 -15.62 -12.07
CA ALA A 48 -8.40 -15.58 -12.02
C ALA A 48 -8.98 -16.46 -10.88
N ARG A 49 -8.43 -17.67 -10.70
CA ARG A 49 -8.82 -18.54 -9.57
C ARG A 49 -8.39 -17.99 -8.22
N MET A 50 -7.22 -17.33 -8.13
CA MET A 50 -6.77 -16.69 -6.91
C MET A 50 -7.67 -15.50 -6.54
N GLU A 51 -8.09 -14.70 -7.51
CA GLU A 51 -9.04 -13.60 -7.32
C GLU A 51 -10.41 -14.13 -6.87
N GLU A 52 -10.94 -15.15 -7.54
CA GLU A 52 -12.21 -15.79 -7.19
C GLU A 52 -12.17 -16.44 -5.80
N GLN A 53 -11.07 -17.11 -5.45
CA GLN A 53 -10.90 -17.77 -4.15
C GLN A 53 -10.74 -16.76 -3.01
N GLY A 54 -10.05 -15.65 -3.22
CA GLY A 54 -9.71 -14.67 -2.19
C GLY A 54 -8.91 -15.26 -1.03
N ILE A 55 -8.70 -14.46 0.01
CA ILE A 55 -7.99 -14.85 1.24
C ILE A 55 -8.82 -14.53 2.48
N CYS A 56 -8.89 -15.48 3.43
CA CYS A 56 -9.61 -15.28 4.69
C CYS A 56 -8.92 -14.22 5.57
N VAL A 57 -9.74 -13.37 6.21
CA VAL A 57 -9.26 -12.32 7.12
C VAL A 57 -10.03 -12.38 8.44
N ASP A 58 -9.29 -12.38 9.55
CA ASP A 58 -9.84 -12.25 10.90
C ASP A 58 -10.15 -10.77 11.17
N VAL A 59 -11.38 -10.37 10.88
CA VAL A 59 -11.90 -9.02 11.13
C VAL A 59 -11.92 -8.68 12.61
N GLY A 60 -12.21 -9.67 13.47
CA GLY A 60 -12.20 -9.49 14.93
C GLY A 60 -10.83 -9.07 15.42
N TYR A 61 -9.81 -9.80 15.01
CA TYR A 61 -8.41 -9.48 15.32
C TYR A 61 -8.01 -8.08 14.79
N LEU A 62 -8.37 -7.70 13.56
CA LEU A 62 -8.04 -6.37 13.02
C LEU A 62 -8.71 -5.25 13.81
N ARG A 63 -9.95 -5.43 14.26
CA ARG A 63 -10.66 -4.43 15.07
C ARG A 63 -10.01 -4.23 16.45
N GLU A 64 -9.56 -5.30 17.09
CA GLU A 64 -8.81 -5.19 18.36
C GLU A 64 -7.45 -4.54 18.14
N LEU A 65 -6.74 -4.93 17.07
CA LEU A 65 -5.48 -4.32 16.69
C LEU A 65 -5.65 -2.81 16.40
N SER A 66 -6.75 -2.41 15.75
CA SER A 66 -7.05 -0.99 15.50
C SER A 66 -7.15 -0.19 16.79
N LYS A 67 -7.88 -0.69 17.80
CA LYS A 67 -8.03 -0.02 19.10
C LYS A 67 -6.68 0.17 19.80
N GLU A 68 -5.86 -0.87 19.80
CA GLU A 68 -4.53 -0.83 20.41
C GLU A 68 -3.64 0.20 19.70
N LEU A 69 -3.53 0.12 18.37
CA LEU A 69 -2.69 1.02 17.60
C LEU A 69 -3.16 2.49 17.64
N GLN A 70 -4.47 2.73 17.71
CA GLN A 70 -5.01 4.07 17.93
C GLN A 70 -4.63 4.62 19.31
N HIS A 71 -4.61 3.76 20.34
CA HIS A 71 -4.15 4.14 21.67
C HIS A 71 -2.66 4.48 21.65
N ASP A 72 -1.83 3.65 21.05
CA ASP A 72 -0.38 3.88 20.92
C ASP A 72 -0.09 5.18 20.17
N LYS A 73 -0.82 5.43 19.08
CA LYS A 73 -0.72 6.67 18.30
C LYS A 73 -0.99 7.90 19.17
N LYS A 74 -2.06 7.88 19.99
CA LYS A 74 -2.36 8.98 20.93
C LYS A 74 -1.28 9.16 22.00
N GLN A 75 -0.67 8.07 22.47
CA GLN A 75 0.45 8.16 23.41
C GLN A 75 1.68 8.83 22.77
N ILE A 76 1.99 8.50 21.50
CA ILE A 76 3.08 9.14 20.77
C ILE A 76 2.78 10.63 20.58
N GLU A 77 1.57 10.99 20.17
CA GLU A 77 1.14 12.38 20.02
C GLU A 77 1.30 13.16 21.34
N SER A 78 0.88 12.58 22.45
CA SER A 78 1.06 13.20 23.80
C SER A 78 2.54 13.37 24.17
N LYS A 79 3.40 12.40 23.83
CA LYS A 79 4.85 12.54 24.03
C LYS A 79 5.44 13.66 23.19
N MET A 80 5.01 13.78 21.93
CA MET A 80 5.43 14.85 21.03
C MET A 80 5.03 16.22 21.57
N GLU A 81 3.78 16.39 22.01
CA GLU A 81 3.29 17.65 22.58
C GLU A 81 4.06 18.06 23.85
N LYS A 82 4.38 17.10 24.71
CA LYS A 82 5.22 17.37 25.91
C LYS A 82 6.63 17.83 25.54
N LEU A 83 7.23 17.26 24.49
CA LEU A 83 8.57 17.63 24.05
C LEU A 83 8.61 19.02 23.40
N VAL A 84 7.54 19.40 22.70
CA VAL A 84 7.43 20.68 21.97
C VAL A 84 6.86 21.78 22.86
N GLY A 85 6.08 21.43 23.88
CA GLY A 85 5.40 22.38 24.77
C GLY A 85 4.13 23.02 24.16
N LYS A 86 3.68 22.53 22.98
CA LYS A 86 2.44 22.97 22.32
C LYS A 86 1.78 21.84 21.57
N THR A 87 0.47 21.95 21.37
CA THR A 87 -0.30 21.05 20.49
C THR A 87 -0.04 21.39 19.03
N PHE A 88 0.16 20.37 18.21
CA PHE A 88 0.31 20.47 16.75
C PHE A 88 -0.14 19.17 16.06
N ASN A 89 -0.43 19.25 14.77
CA ASN A 89 -0.78 18.08 13.97
C ASN A 89 0.47 17.45 13.32
N PRO A 90 0.95 16.27 13.79
CA PRO A 90 2.11 15.58 13.22
C PRO A 90 1.93 15.16 11.76
N ALA A 91 0.69 15.03 11.30
CA ALA A 91 0.37 14.71 9.91
C ALA A 91 0.43 15.93 8.97
N SER A 92 0.50 17.16 9.52
CA SER A 92 0.62 18.40 8.74
C SER A 92 2.09 18.73 8.45
N PRO A 93 2.56 18.64 7.18
CA PRO A 93 3.95 18.99 6.85
C PRO A 93 4.33 20.41 7.22
N THR A 94 3.38 21.34 7.12
CA THR A 94 3.61 22.77 7.43
C THR A 94 3.81 22.98 8.92
N GLN A 95 2.91 22.45 9.77
CA GLN A 95 3.05 22.57 11.22
C GLN A 95 4.30 21.85 11.72
N LEU A 96 4.59 20.69 11.16
CA LEU A 96 5.77 19.92 11.51
C LEU A 96 7.06 20.66 11.12
N SER A 97 7.09 21.30 9.93
CA SER A 97 8.22 22.14 9.51
C SER A 97 8.43 23.32 10.46
N GLU A 98 7.35 23.98 10.89
CA GLU A 98 7.41 25.07 11.88
C GLU A 98 7.99 24.58 13.21
N VAL A 99 7.47 23.49 13.75
CA VAL A 99 7.96 22.89 15.00
C VAL A 99 9.45 22.56 14.93
N LEU A 100 9.87 21.86 13.87
CA LEU A 100 11.27 21.40 13.76
C LEU A 100 12.25 22.54 13.55
N PHE A 101 11.94 23.50 12.68
CA PHE A 101 12.92 24.46 12.20
C PHE A 101 12.74 25.88 12.80
N THR A 102 11.55 26.23 13.30
CA THR A 102 11.30 27.53 13.93
C THR A 102 11.33 27.42 15.45
N ASP A 103 10.57 26.49 16.03
CA ASP A 103 10.47 26.36 17.49
C ASP A 103 11.71 25.66 18.07
N LEU A 104 12.06 24.48 17.57
CA LEU A 104 13.20 23.68 18.05
C LEU A 104 14.53 24.08 17.42
N LYS A 105 14.50 24.92 16.38
CA LYS A 105 15.70 25.47 15.68
C LYS A 105 16.68 24.40 15.23
N LEU A 106 16.17 23.25 14.77
CA LEU A 106 17.03 22.17 14.26
C LEU A 106 17.83 22.64 13.04
N PRO A 107 19.02 22.08 12.79
CA PRO A 107 19.87 22.48 11.69
C PRO A 107 19.20 22.23 10.34
N THR A 108 19.20 23.24 9.48
CA THR A 108 18.60 23.19 8.14
C THR A 108 19.60 22.85 7.04
N LYS A 109 20.88 22.68 7.38
CA LYS A 109 21.95 22.38 6.42
C LYS A 109 21.68 21.05 5.72
N GLY A 110 21.54 21.08 4.39
CA GLY A 110 21.28 19.89 3.58
C GLY A 110 19.81 19.45 3.54
N VAL A 111 18.90 20.13 4.24
CA VAL A 111 17.46 19.88 4.18
C VAL A 111 16.85 20.63 3.00
N LYS A 112 16.06 19.95 2.17
CA LYS A 112 15.37 20.56 1.02
C LYS A 112 14.35 21.60 1.50
N LYS A 113 14.34 22.78 0.87
CA LYS A 113 13.36 23.85 1.12
C LYS A 113 12.35 23.87 -0.03
N GLY A 114 11.07 23.75 0.30
CA GLY A 114 9.94 23.92 -0.63
C GLY A 114 9.31 25.31 -0.55
N LYS A 115 8.17 25.48 -1.23
CA LYS A 115 7.42 26.75 -1.22
C LYS A 115 6.84 27.10 0.16
N THR A 116 6.47 26.11 0.95
CA THR A 116 5.78 26.24 2.25
C THR A 116 6.69 26.02 3.46
N GLY A 117 8.00 25.88 3.27
CA GLY A 117 8.95 25.63 4.35
C GLY A 117 9.94 24.52 4.02
N TYR A 118 10.70 24.07 5.02
CA TYR A 118 11.61 22.95 4.87
C TYR A 118 10.83 21.62 4.77
N SER A 119 11.32 20.72 3.93
CA SER A 119 10.69 19.40 3.74
C SER A 119 10.84 18.54 4.99
N THR A 120 9.75 17.90 5.37
CA THR A 120 9.69 16.91 6.46
C THR A 120 9.54 15.49 5.93
N ALA A 121 9.85 15.24 4.64
CA ALA A 121 9.83 13.91 4.04
C ALA A 121 10.86 12.99 4.72
N ALA A 122 10.62 11.67 4.68
CA ALA A 122 11.47 10.69 5.38
C ALA A 122 12.98 10.85 5.11
N PRO A 123 13.45 11.06 3.84
CA PRO A 123 14.89 11.27 3.60
C PRO A 123 15.46 12.54 4.23
N GLU A 124 14.62 13.54 4.52
CA GLU A 124 15.06 14.77 5.18
C GLU A 124 15.09 14.60 6.70
N LEU A 125 14.10 13.87 7.27
CA LEU A 125 14.09 13.54 8.71
C LEU A 125 15.25 12.61 9.08
N GLU A 126 15.61 11.67 8.21
CA GLU A 126 16.75 10.78 8.44
C GLU A 126 18.06 11.53 8.66
N LYS A 127 18.26 12.68 7.99
CA LYS A 127 19.43 13.55 8.20
C LYS A 127 19.45 14.22 9.58
N LEU A 128 18.29 14.26 10.24
CA LEU A 128 18.12 14.89 11.57
C LEU A 128 18.08 13.88 12.71
N ARG A 129 18.22 12.58 12.41
CA ARG A 129 18.27 11.53 13.44
C ARG A 129 19.35 11.81 14.47
N GLY A 130 19.03 11.60 15.74
CA GLY A 130 19.92 11.88 16.86
C GLY A 130 20.08 13.37 17.22
N GLN A 131 19.49 14.29 16.44
CA GLN A 131 19.51 15.72 16.76
C GLN A 131 18.45 16.09 17.82
N HIS A 132 17.30 15.41 17.81
CA HIS A 132 16.23 15.61 18.77
C HIS A 132 15.31 14.40 18.85
N PRO A 133 14.84 13.98 20.06
CA PRO A 133 13.99 12.80 20.23
C PRO A 133 12.65 12.86 19.48
N LEU A 134 12.22 14.05 19.07
CA LEU A 134 11.00 14.24 18.28
C LEU A 134 11.09 13.58 16.91
N ILE A 135 12.29 13.42 16.33
CA ILE A 135 12.47 12.85 14.98
C ILE A 135 12.03 11.39 14.98
N GLU A 136 12.49 10.60 15.94
CA GLU A 136 12.14 9.19 16.07
C GLU A 136 10.63 9.01 16.33
N LEU A 137 10.03 9.88 17.16
CA LEU A 137 8.59 9.86 17.42
C LEU A 137 7.75 10.18 16.16
N ILE A 138 8.25 11.10 15.31
CA ILE A 138 7.58 11.40 14.03
C ILE A 138 7.62 10.21 13.09
N GLU A 139 8.73 9.50 13.00
CA GLU A 139 8.88 8.31 12.17
C GLU A 139 7.95 7.19 12.67
N GLU A 140 7.94 6.94 13.98
CA GLU A 140 7.05 5.96 14.62
C GLU A 140 5.58 6.31 14.40
N HIS A 141 5.18 7.56 14.63
CA HIS A 141 3.82 8.04 14.38
C HIS A 141 3.38 7.83 12.92
N ARG A 142 4.26 8.13 11.97
CA ARG A 142 3.97 7.98 10.53
C ARG A 142 3.82 6.53 10.11
N GLU A 143 4.68 5.65 10.60
CA GLU A 143 4.55 4.21 10.34
C GLU A 143 3.21 3.70 10.88
N LEU A 144 2.88 4.05 12.12
CA LEU A 144 1.65 3.65 12.76
C LEU A 144 0.41 4.20 12.03
N ALA A 145 0.40 5.49 11.71
CA ALA A 145 -0.70 6.12 10.99
C ALA A 145 -0.91 5.51 9.60
N LYS A 146 0.17 5.22 8.88
CA LYS A 146 0.11 4.55 7.57
C LYS A 146 -0.46 3.14 7.69
N MET A 147 -0.02 2.36 8.68
CA MET A 147 -0.50 0.99 8.86
C MET A 147 -1.98 0.95 9.25
N LEU A 148 -2.40 1.85 10.14
CA LEU A 148 -3.80 2.02 10.50
C LEU A 148 -4.66 2.32 9.27
N SER A 149 -4.37 3.41 8.57
CA SER A 149 -5.21 3.90 7.47
C SER A 149 -5.16 3.01 6.22
N THR A 150 -4.03 2.35 5.95
CA THR A 150 -3.88 1.55 4.73
C THR A 150 -4.41 0.14 4.88
N TYR A 151 -4.31 -0.45 6.08
CA TYR A 151 -4.62 -1.86 6.27
C TYR A 151 -5.61 -2.12 7.40
N VAL A 152 -5.31 -1.68 8.62
CA VAL A 152 -6.02 -2.14 9.81
C VAL A 152 -7.47 -1.65 9.85
N GLU A 153 -7.71 -0.43 9.40
CA GLU A 153 -9.05 0.19 9.35
C GLU A 153 -9.78 -0.08 8.03
N THR A 154 -9.04 -0.33 6.96
CA THR A 154 -9.60 -0.45 5.60
C THR A 154 -9.93 -1.89 5.22
N LEU A 155 -9.08 -2.86 5.60
CA LEU A 155 -9.31 -4.26 5.24
C LEU A 155 -10.63 -4.84 5.77
N PRO A 156 -11.10 -4.52 7.01
CA PRO A 156 -12.39 -5.00 7.50
C PRO A 156 -13.60 -4.64 6.62
N ASP A 157 -13.54 -3.49 5.94
CA ASP A 157 -14.64 -3.01 5.09
C ASP A 157 -14.62 -3.65 3.69
N GLN A 158 -13.55 -4.37 3.34
CA GLN A 158 -13.37 -5.04 2.06
C GLN A 158 -13.59 -6.54 2.13
N VAL A 159 -13.92 -7.05 3.32
CA VAL A 159 -14.23 -8.47 3.54
C VAL A 159 -15.64 -8.75 3.07
N ASP A 160 -15.81 -9.78 2.24
CA ASP A 160 -17.10 -10.25 1.76
C ASP A 160 -17.89 -11.04 2.81
N ALA A 161 -19.07 -11.55 2.41
CA ALA A 161 -19.95 -12.34 3.28
C ALA A 161 -19.31 -13.64 3.76
N ASP A 162 -18.35 -14.20 3.01
CA ASP A 162 -17.64 -15.44 3.31
C ASP A 162 -16.36 -15.20 4.15
N GLY A 163 -16.12 -13.96 4.57
CA GLY A 163 -14.98 -13.60 5.39
C GLY A 163 -13.67 -13.49 4.60
N ARG A 164 -13.76 -13.20 3.30
CA ARG A 164 -12.62 -13.15 2.39
C ARG A 164 -12.44 -11.79 1.76
N ILE A 165 -11.20 -11.51 1.40
CA ILE A 165 -10.82 -10.35 0.58
C ILE A 165 -10.40 -10.88 -0.80
N HIS A 166 -10.90 -10.22 -1.83
CA HIS A 166 -10.59 -10.48 -3.23
C HIS A 166 -9.82 -9.29 -3.77
N THR A 167 -8.53 -9.49 -4.03
CA THR A 167 -7.68 -8.49 -4.69
C THR A 167 -7.69 -8.72 -6.19
N THR A 168 -7.40 -7.69 -6.98
CA THR A 168 -7.16 -7.82 -8.42
C THR A 168 -5.66 -7.88 -8.70
N TYR A 169 -5.20 -8.88 -9.47
CA TYR A 169 -3.80 -9.02 -9.86
C TYR A 169 -3.55 -8.44 -11.25
N HIS A 170 -2.44 -7.75 -11.42
CA HIS A 170 -2.01 -7.17 -12.67
C HIS A 170 -0.66 -7.75 -13.10
N GLN A 171 -0.60 -8.27 -14.33
CA GLN A 171 0.62 -8.85 -14.91
C GLN A 171 1.49 -7.79 -15.60
N VAL A 172 0.89 -6.71 -16.12
CA VAL A 172 1.54 -5.79 -17.05
C VAL A 172 1.87 -4.40 -16.49
N ILE A 173 1.60 -4.14 -15.21
CA ILE A 173 1.84 -2.82 -14.61
C ILE A 173 3.33 -2.58 -14.31
N ALA A 174 4.02 -3.60 -13.81
CA ALA A 174 5.42 -3.47 -13.40
C ALA A 174 6.35 -3.83 -14.56
N ALA A 175 7.19 -2.88 -14.99
CA ALA A 175 8.20 -3.10 -16.02
C ALA A 175 9.23 -4.21 -15.70
N THR A 176 9.28 -4.64 -14.43
CA THR A 176 10.18 -5.70 -13.95
C THR A 176 9.61 -7.11 -14.11
N GLY A 177 8.40 -7.27 -14.67
CA GLY A 177 7.69 -8.56 -14.72
C GLY A 177 7.15 -9.05 -13.38
N ARG A 178 7.14 -8.21 -12.33
CA ARG A 178 6.48 -8.54 -11.06
C ARG A 178 4.98 -8.34 -11.18
N LEU A 179 4.21 -9.20 -10.53
CA LEU A 179 2.79 -8.95 -10.31
C LEU A 179 2.61 -7.73 -9.40
N SER A 180 1.54 -7.00 -9.62
CA SER A 180 1.03 -6.03 -8.66
C SER A 180 -0.41 -6.39 -8.28
N SER A 181 -0.89 -5.87 -7.15
CA SER A 181 -2.27 -6.08 -6.71
C SER A 181 -2.92 -4.77 -6.31
N THR A 182 -4.23 -4.67 -6.56
CA THR A 182 -5.06 -3.51 -6.19
C THR A 182 -6.39 -3.97 -5.60
N ASP A 183 -7.03 -3.11 -4.89
CA ASP A 183 -8.39 -3.25 -4.36
C ASP A 183 -8.62 -4.51 -3.51
N PRO A 184 -7.81 -4.73 -2.45
CA PRO A 184 -6.71 -3.93 -1.90
C PRO A 184 -5.32 -4.36 -2.41
N ASN A 185 -4.31 -3.47 -2.25
CA ASN A 185 -2.93 -3.86 -2.48
C ASN A 185 -2.40 -4.70 -1.30
N LEU A 186 -2.37 -6.02 -1.45
CA LEU A 186 -1.90 -6.96 -0.43
C LEU A 186 -0.39 -7.21 -0.46
N GLN A 187 0.29 -6.81 -1.55
CA GLN A 187 1.73 -7.05 -1.71
C GLN A 187 2.60 -6.04 -0.95
N ASN A 188 2.05 -4.90 -0.58
CA ASN A 188 2.77 -3.84 0.11
C ASN A 188 2.70 -3.93 1.65
N ILE A 189 2.11 -4.99 2.21
CA ILE A 189 2.11 -5.22 3.67
C ILE A 189 3.54 -5.54 4.11
N PRO A 190 4.15 -4.75 5.01
CA PRO A 190 5.53 -4.96 5.43
C PRO A 190 5.73 -6.33 6.08
N ILE A 191 6.87 -6.97 5.82
CA ILE A 191 7.23 -8.27 6.41
C ILE A 191 8.33 -8.15 7.47
N ARG A 192 9.11 -7.07 7.42
CA ARG A 192 10.29 -6.90 8.28
C ARG A 192 9.97 -6.24 9.61
N THR A 193 8.96 -5.37 9.66
CA THR A 193 8.58 -4.66 10.88
C THR A 193 7.67 -5.53 11.75
N GLU A 194 7.72 -5.33 13.08
CA GLU A 194 6.83 -6.04 14.02
C GLU A 194 5.36 -5.72 13.73
N LEU A 195 5.07 -4.48 13.43
CA LEU A 195 3.71 -4.04 13.09
C LEU A 195 3.19 -4.73 11.82
N GLY A 196 4.02 -4.84 10.79
CA GLY A 196 3.68 -5.57 9.57
C GLY A 196 3.40 -7.05 9.84
N ARG A 197 4.20 -7.70 10.70
CA ARG A 197 3.96 -9.09 11.13
C ARG A 197 2.64 -9.23 11.90
N ARG A 198 2.28 -8.26 12.74
CA ARG A 198 0.99 -8.24 13.44
C ARG A 198 -0.18 -8.14 12.46
N ILE A 199 -0.11 -7.26 11.46
CA ILE A 199 -1.13 -7.14 10.41
C ILE A 199 -1.27 -8.48 9.64
N ARG A 200 -0.17 -9.12 9.30
CA ARG A 200 -0.18 -10.41 8.59
C ARG A 200 -0.87 -11.54 9.36
N ARG A 201 -0.86 -11.51 10.68
CA ARG A 201 -1.60 -12.49 11.51
C ARG A 201 -3.11 -12.47 11.28
N ALA A 202 -3.66 -11.36 10.77
CA ALA A 202 -5.06 -11.28 10.40
C ALA A 202 -5.42 -12.18 9.21
N PHE A 203 -4.46 -12.50 8.35
CA PHE A 203 -4.69 -13.40 7.22
C PHE A 203 -4.61 -14.84 7.70
N THR A 204 -5.67 -15.59 7.47
CA THR A 204 -5.82 -16.96 7.96
C THR A 204 -6.10 -17.93 6.83
N ALA A 205 -5.82 -19.20 7.06
CA ALA A 205 -6.20 -20.27 6.15
C ALA A 205 -7.60 -20.78 6.48
N SER A 206 -8.34 -21.24 5.48
CA SER A 206 -9.57 -21.98 5.69
C SER A 206 -9.29 -23.31 6.41
N LYS A 207 -10.32 -23.89 7.04
CA LYS A 207 -10.18 -25.18 7.72
C LYS A 207 -9.63 -26.25 6.76
N GLY A 208 -8.56 -26.92 7.18
CA GLY A 208 -7.89 -27.94 6.38
C GLY A 208 -6.79 -27.42 5.46
N TYR A 209 -6.51 -26.12 5.48
CA TYR A 209 -5.44 -25.47 4.71
C TYR A 209 -4.42 -24.79 5.64
N THR A 210 -3.24 -24.52 5.10
CA THR A 210 -2.17 -23.79 5.79
C THR A 210 -1.66 -22.71 4.84
N LEU A 211 -1.39 -21.51 5.39
CA LEU A 211 -0.66 -20.46 4.66
C LEU A 211 0.84 -20.81 4.68
N LEU A 212 1.47 -20.71 3.52
CA LEU A 212 2.90 -20.93 3.33
C LEU A 212 3.69 -19.64 3.40
#